data_f3b0e6b0643575e7fcf97b446d5167b1
#
_entry.id   f3b0e6b0643575e7fcf97b446d5167b1
#
_cell.length_a   1.000
_cell.length_b   1.000
_cell.length_c   1.000
_cell.angle_alpha   90.00
_cell.angle_beta   90.00
_cell.angle_gamma   90.00
#
_symmetry.space_group_name_H-M   'P 1'
#
loop_
_entity.id
_entity.type
_entity.pdbx_description
1 polymer ?
#
loop_
_entity_poly.entity_id
_entity_poly.type
_entity_poly.pdbx_seq_one_letter_code
_entity_poly.pdbx_strand_id
1 'polypeptide(L)'
;MKSSTLITILATFLLVGCSKQQSTLDKQLDEVEKIIEVNPDSASSILENIASPEQLDDKTFARWCMLSGKVTDEIFNILLPSYQFERANAWYSSYGKPNEQVQILIYLGRSYANDGDYDKAMSIYTNALEIGEKNKLYNLVGYTYSYIGDLYREKAMRTEAIKKYEMAADNFKKENNTDSYACALRDMGREYACTDSISRALEILLMSDSITETSEDKDVKASIENTLGNIYVMHNKYDKAKKFFYKALEGREKMPNYMALISLYIASDSLNQAKELLQKIPQDDPTYTYSIKYLYYQIYKSEKKYEQALTYLEDYTNILDSTVYSNIQSKILNIEHKYNHLKISKEI
;
A
#
# COMPACT_ATOMS: atom_id res chain seq x y z
N MET A 1 -45.74 19.05 37.80
CA MET A 1 -44.36 18.84 38.33
C MET A 1 -43.73 17.48 38.06
N LYS A 2 -44.48 16.38 37.79
CA LYS A 2 -43.89 15.06 37.55
C LYS A 2 -43.32 14.83 36.12
N SER A 3 -43.72 15.62 35.10
CA SER A 3 -43.25 15.46 33.74
C SER A 3 -41.86 16.10 33.48
N SER A 4 -41.57 17.23 34.12
CA SER A 4 -40.31 17.98 34.00
C SER A 4 -39.12 17.21 34.61
N THR A 5 -39.32 16.53 35.75
CA THR A 5 -38.28 15.72 36.41
C THR A 5 -37.90 14.45 35.62
N LEU A 6 -38.88 13.84 34.94
CA LEU A 6 -38.62 12.65 34.12
C LEU A 6 -37.76 12.99 32.86
N ILE A 7 -38.04 14.13 32.23
CA ILE A 7 -37.27 14.63 31.06
C ILE A 7 -35.82 14.96 31.47
N THR A 8 -35.63 15.58 32.65
CA THR A 8 -34.29 15.93 33.17
C THR A 8 -33.46 14.66 33.50
N ILE A 9 -34.08 13.64 34.08
CA ILE A 9 -33.40 12.38 34.40
C ILE A 9 -33.04 11.61 33.12
N LEU A 10 -33.94 11.61 32.11
CA LEU A 10 -33.63 10.98 30.80
C LEU A 10 -32.48 11.67 30.07
N ALA A 11 -32.46 13.01 30.10
CA ALA A 11 -31.40 13.82 29.52
C ALA A 11 -30.04 13.60 30.22
N THR A 12 -30.01 13.44 31.54
CA THR A 12 -28.76 13.15 32.27
C THR A 12 -28.24 11.76 32.02
N PHE A 13 -29.10 10.73 31.84
CA PHE A 13 -28.66 9.38 31.46
C PHE A 13 -28.09 9.32 30.06
N LEU A 14 -28.64 10.08 29.10
CA LEU A 14 -28.07 10.16 27.73
C LEU A 14 -26.70 10.85 27.71
N LEU A 15 -26.52 11.93 28.49
CA LEU A 15 -25.23 12.64 28.57
C LEU A 15 -24.14 11.81 29.26
N VAL A 16 -24.45 11.03 30.29
CA VAL A 16 -23.50 10.15 30.98
C VAL A 16 -23.15 8.95 30.12
N GLY A 17 -24.08 8.41 29.33
CA GLY A 17 -23.84 7.34 28.38
C GLY A 17 -22.86 7.77 27.26
N CYS A 18 -23.09 8.92 26.63
CA CYS A 18 -22.22 9.46 25.60
C CYS A 18 -20.80 9.77 26.10
N SER A 19 -20.65 10.36 27.29
CA SER A 19 -19.32 10.68 27.84
C SER A 19 -18.50 9.43 28.17
N LYS A 20 -19.15 8.36 28.63
CA LYS A 20 -18.46 7.10 28.93
C LYS A 20 -18.06 6.34 27.67
N GLN A 21 -18.88 6.38 26.62
CA GLN A 21 -18.59 5.78 25.33
C GLN A 21 -17.43 6.51 24.64
N GLN A 22 -17.44 7.85 24.62
CA GLN A 22 -16.36 8.66 24.10
C GLN A 22 -15.03 8.39 24.82
N SER A 23 -15.02 8.34 26.15
CA SER A 23 -13.83 8.00 26.95
C SER A 23 -13.28 6.60 26.66
N THR A 24 -14.13 5.64 26.28
CA THR A 24 -13.70 4.29 25.92
C THR A 24 -13.05 4.30 24.54
N LEU A 25 -13.63 5.01 23.58
CA LEU A 25 -13.13 5.14 22.23
C LEU A 25 -11.77 5.88 22.19
N ASP A 26 -11.64 6.99 22.92
CA ASP A 26 -10.36 7.70 23.04
C ASP A 26 -9.25 6.78 23.55
N LYS A 27 -9.55 5.91 24.54
CA LYS A 27 -8.59 4.91 25.04
C LYS A 27 -8.23 3.86 24.00
N GLN A 28 -9.19 3.41 23.18
CA GLN A 28 -8.91 2.47 22.10
C GLN A 28 -7.99 3.12 21.04
N LEU A 29 -8.23 4.36 20.65
CA LEU A 29 -7.37 5.09 19.71
C LEU A 29 -5.99 5.38 20.32
N ASP A 30 -5.91 5.67 21.63
CA ASP A 30 -4.63 5.83 22.35
C ASP A 30 -3.84 4.50 22.42
N GLU A 31 -4.54 3.37 22.53
CA GLU A 31 -3.94 2.04 22.50
C GLU A 31 -3.38 1.73 21.11
N VAL A 32 -4.17 1.96 20.06
CA VAL A 32 -3.71 1.81 18.67
C VAL A 32 -2.44 2.60 18.41
N GLU A 33 -2.40 3.87 18.81
CA GLU A 33 -1.25 4.75 18.61
C GLU A 33 0.04 4.24 19.30
N LYS A 34 -0.10 3.50 20.41
CA LYS A 34 1.03 2.93 21.14
C LYS A 34 1.54 1.63 20.55
N ILE A 35 0.66 0.83 19.95
CA ILE A 35 1.01 -0.54 19.52
C ILE A 35 1.24 -0.65 18.02
N ILE A 36 0.95 0.37 17.23
CA ILE A 36 0.95 0.32 15.76
C ILE A 36 2.29 -0.14 15.18
N GLU A 37 3.41 0.32 15.74
CA GLU A 37 4.75 -0.06 15.27
C GLU A 37 5.20 -1.44 15.78
N VAL A 38 4.63 -1.91 16.92
CA VAL A 38 5.05 -3.15 17.58
C VAL A 38 4.15 -4.33 17.22
N ASN A 39 2.86 -4.06 17.06
CA ASN A 39 1.85 -5.08 16.76
C ASN A 39 0.74 -4.48 15.87
N PRO A 40 1.03 -4.22 14.58
CA PRO A 40 0.09 -3.57 13.68
C PRO A 40 -1.17 -4.41 13.40
N ASP A 41 -1.10 -5.74 13.45
CA ASP A 41 -2.28 -6.60 13.30
C ASP A 41 -3.29 -6.39 14.43
N SER A 42 -2.80 -6.29 15.68
CA SER A 42 -3.68 -5.97 16.81
C SER A 42 -4.22 -4.55 16.71
N ALA A 43 -3.44 -3.58 16.22
CA ALA A 43 -3.87 -2.22 15.96
C ALA A 43 -5.00 -2.19 14.91
N SER A 44 -4.87 -2.95 13.81
CA SER A 44 -5.92 -3.13 12.80
C SER A 44 -7.20 -3.68 13.42
N SER A 45 -7.09 -4.76 14.19
CA SER A 45 -8.25 -5.40 14.82
C SER A 45 -9.01 -4.45 15.76
N ILE A 46 -8.31 -3.58 16.50
CA ILE A 46 -8.97 -2.59 17.36
C ILE A 46 -9.74 -1.56 16.50
N LEU A 47 -9.13 -1.04 15.41
CA LEU A 47 -9.78 -0.06 14.52
C LEU A 47 -11.00 -0.64 13.80
N GLU A 48 -10.93 -1.88 13.35
CA GLU A 48 -12.03 -2.58 12.68
C GLU A 48 -13.21 -2.88 13.60
N ASN A 49 -12.96 -3.06 14.90
CA ASN A 49 -14.00 -3.29 15.90
C ASN A 49 -14.70 -2.00 16.37
N ILE A 50 -14.29 -0.82 15.89
CA ILE A 50 -14.99 0.44 16.17
C ILE A 50 -16.28 0.45 15.35
N ALA A 51 -17.42 0.33 16.05
CA ALA A 51 -18.73 0.30 15.42
C ALA A 51 -19.11 1.66 14.85
N SER A 52 -19.58 1.67 13.60
CA SER A 52 -20.15 2.89 12.94
C SER A 52 -19.23 4.11 13.01
N PRO A 53 -17.98 4.03 12.53
CA PRO A 53 -17.04 5.14 12.62
C PRO A 53 -17.57 6.41 11.96
N GLU A 54 -18.48 6.32 10.99
CA GLU A 54 -19.11 7.45 10.31
C GLU A 54 -19.95 8.32 11.24
N GLN A 55 -20.41 7.79 12.39
CA GLN A 55 -21.21 8.50 13.38
C GLN A 55 -20.36 9.25 14.41
N LEU A 56 -19.05 9.10 14.38
CA LEU A 56 -18.14 9.82 15.26
C LEU A 56 -18.13 11.33 14.96
N ASP A 57 -17.84 12.13 15.97
CA ASP A 57 -17.55 13.53 15.76
C ASP A 57 -16.33 13.72 14.84
N ASP A 58 -16.22 14.87 14.17
CA ASP A 58 -15.21 15.08 13.13
C ASP A 58 -13.77 14.92 13.61
N LYS A 59 -13.48 15.30 14.86
CA LYS A 59 -12.15 15.16 15.46
C LYS A 59 -11.78 13.70 15.66
N THR A 60 -12.67 12.94 16.29
CA THR A 60 -12.46 11.52 16.58
C THR A 60 -12.43 10.70 15.29
N PHE A 61 -13.31 11.01 14.35
CA PHE A 61 -13.32 10.40 13.01
C PHE A 61 -12.02 10.68 12.25
N ALA A 62 -11.53 11.90 12.25
CA ALA A 62 -10.28 12.27 11.58
C ALA A 62 -9.08 11.51 12.19
N ARG A 63 -9.04 11.38 13.53
CA ARG A 63 -8.01 10.59 14.22
C ARG A 63 -8.09 9.11 13.84
N TRP A 64 -9.28 8.54 13.80
CA TRP A 64 -9.50 7.16 13.37
C TRP A 64 -9.00 6.95 11.93
N CYS A 65 -9.31 7.84 10.98
CA CYS A 65 -8.80 7.78 9.61
C CYS A 65 -7.26 7.86 9.56
N MET A 66 -6.66 8.75 10.34
CA MET A 66 -5.20 8.89 10.40
C MET A 66 -4.53 7.61 10.88
N LEU A 67 -5.05 7.00 11.94
CA LEU A 67 -4.51 5.76 12.48
C LEU A 67 -4.75 4.58 11.54
N SER A 68 -5.92 4.52 10.89
CA SER A 68 -6.19 3.51 9.86
C SER A 68 -5.21 3.60 8.68
N GLY A 69 -4.88 4.81 8.24
CA GLY A 69 -3.85 5.01 7.22
C GLY A 69 -2.46 4.54 7.67
N LYS A 70 -2.07 4.85 8.91
CA LYS A 70 -0.79 4.40 9.47
C LYS A 70 -0.72 2.87 9.60
N VAL A 71 -1.79 2.22 10.09
CA VAL A 71 -1.86 0.75 10.14
C VAL A 71 -1.72 0.14 8.76
N THR A 72 -2.37 0.74 7.74
CA THR A 72 -2.26 0.27 6.35
C THR A 72 -0.82 0.30 5.84
N ASP A 73 -0.02 1.30 6.25
CA ASP A 73 1.40 1.36 5.88
C ASP A 73 2.20 0.20 6.48
N GLU A 74 1.85 -0.27 7.70
CA GLU A 74 2.57 -1.35 8.40
C GLU A 74 2.20 -2.76 7.91
N ILE A 75 0.91 -2.99 7.57
CA ILE A 75 0.42 -4.33 7.19
C ILE A 75 0.09 -4.47 5.71
N PHE A 76 0.40 -3.46 4.89
CA PHE A 76 0.11 -3.44 3.44
C PHE A 76 -1.36 -3.75 3.10
N ASN A 77 -2.28 -3.31 3.96
CA ASN A 77 -3.71 -3.53 3.81
C ASN A 77 -4.35 -2.50 2.86
N ILE A 78 -5.65 -2.64 2.61
CA ILE A 78 -6.42 -1.73 1.73
C ILE A 78 -6.70 -0.43 2.48
N LEU A 79 -6.38 0.70 1.87
CA LEU A 79 -6.72 2.03 2.38
C LEU A 79 -8.23 2.23 2.46
N LEU A 80 -8.65 3.03 3.44
CA LEU A 80 -10.04 3.52 3.52
C LEU A 80 -10.45 4.24 2.22
N PRO A 81 -11.74 4.24 1.88
CA PRO A 81 -12.28 4.96 0.73
C PRO A 81 -11.99 6.47 0.77
N SER A 82 -11.81 7.09 -0.40
CA SER A 82 -11.43 8.50 -0.54
C SER A 82 -12.38 9.47 0.20
N TYR A 83 -13.70 9.19 0.24
CA TYR A 83 -14.66 10.05 0.92
C TYR A 83 -14.43 10.15 2.46
N GLN A 84 -13.91 9.10 3.08
CA GLN A 84 -13.57 9.13 4.50
C GLN A 84 -12.34 10.00 4.75
N PHE A 85 -11.31 9.88 3.92
CA PHE A 85 -10.16 10.77 3.99
C PHE A 85 -10.48 12.21 3.60
N GLU A 86 -11.46 12.47 2.71
CA GLU A 86 -11.96 13.82 2.43
C GLU A 86 -12.52 14.48 3.69
N ARG A 87 -13.37 13.77 4.46
CA ARG A 87 -13.90 14.25 5.74
C ARG A 87 -12.81 14.48 6.77
N ALA A 88 -11.86 13.54 6.90
CA ALA A 88 -10.73 13.70 7.80
C ALA A 88 -9.84 14.89 7.40
N ASN A 89 -9.56 15.07 6.11
CA ASN A 89 -8.80 16.21 5.61
C ASN A 89 -9.50 17.56 5.89
N ALA A 90 -10.82 17.64 5.81
CA ALA A 90 -11.56 18.86 6.15
C ALA A 90 -11.29 19.29 7.60
N TRP A 91 -11.21 18.33 8.54
CA TRP A 91 -10.87 18.62 9.94
C TRP A 91 -9.38 19.00 10.08
N TYR A 92 -8.44 18.21 9.53
CA TYR A 92 -7.00 18.47 9.66
C TYR A 92 -6.58 19.78 8.98
N SER A 93 -7.21 20.18 7.88
CA SER A 93 -6.94 21.47 7.21
C SER A 93 -7.21 22.66 8.13
N SER A 94 -8.16 22.54 9.07
CA SER A 94 -8.55 23.62 9.98
C SER A 94 -7.82 23.56 11.33
N TYR A 95 -7.51 22.35 11.81
CA TYR A 95 -7.06 22.14 13.19
C TYR A 95 -5.75 21.35 13.29
N GLY A 96 -5.31 20.69 12.21
CA GLY A 96 -4.12 19.85 12.21
C GLY A 96 -2.82 20.66 12.11
N LYS A 97 -1.76 20.09 12.66
CA LYS A 97 -0.39 20.59 12.43
C LYS A 97 0.03 20.32 10.99
N PRO A 98 1.03 21.05 10.45
CA PRO A 98 1.46 20.85 9.06
C PRO A 98 1.83 19.40 8.71
N ASN A 99 2.47 18.66 9.60
CA ASN A 99 2.81 17.25 9.38
C ASN A 99 1.58 16.36 9.31
N GLU A 100 0.55 16.61 10.13
CA GLU A 100 -0.72 15.88 10.11
C GLU A 100 -1.51 16.21 8.84
N GLN A 101 -1.50 17.48 8.41
CA GLN A 101 -2.12 17.92 7.16
C GLN A 101 -1.50 17.21 5.95
N VAL A 102 -0.17 17.15 5.87
CA VAL A 102 0.52 16.47 4.78
C VAL A 102 0.25 14.97 4.82
N GLN A 103 0.30 14.35 6.00
CA GLN A 103 0.08 12.91 6.15
C GLN A 103 -1.32 12.50 5.68
N ILE A 104 -2.37 13.24 6.10
CA ILE A 104 -3.74 12.92 5.66
C ILE A 104 -3.95 13.16 4.17
N LEU A 105 -3.30 14.18 3.58
CA LEU A 105 -3.30 14.40 2.14
C LEU A 105 -2.61 13.27 1.38
N ILE A 106 -1.53 12.70 1.92
CA ILE A 106 -0.88 11.51 1.33
C ILE A 106 -1.88 10.35 1.28
N TYR A 107 -2.58 10.04 2.38
CA TYR A 107 -3.57 8.95 2.39
C TYR A 107 -4.72 9.21 1.45
N LEU A 108 -5.23 10.44 1.41
CA LEU A 108 -6.29 10.85 0.48
C LEU A 108 -5.84 10.69 -0.99
N GLY A 109 -4.63 11.15 -1.32
CA GLY A 109 -4.06 11.01 -2.67
C GLY A 109 -3.89 9.54 -3.08
N ARG A 110 -3.38 8.70 -2.17
CA ARG A 110 -3.27 7.24 -2.39
C ARG A 110 -4.63 6.59 -2.60
N SER A 111 -5.63 6.97 -1.82
CA SER A 111 -6.99 6.45 -1.98
C SER A 111 -7.58 6.83 -3.33
N TYR A 112 -7.41 8.08 -3.79
CA TYR A 112 -7.81 8.47 -5.14
C TYR A 112 -7.05 7.74 -6.24
N ALA A 113 -5.75 7.50 -6.05
CA ALA A 113 -4.94 6.73 -7.00
C ALA A 113 -5.45 5.28 -7.10
N ASN A 114 -5.81 4.64 -5.98
CA ASN A 114 -6.41 3.32 -5.94
C ASN A 114 -7.78 3.27 -6.63
N ASP A 115 -8.58 4.36 -6.53
CA ASP A 115 -9.84 4.51 -7.26
C ASP A 115 -9.63 4.74 -8.77
N GLY A 116 -8.39 4.99 -9.22
CA GLY A 116 -8.02 5.33 -10.60
C GLY A 116 -8.27 6.79 -10.96
N ASP A 117 -8.60 7.65 -9.99
CA ASP A 117 -8.78 9.11 -10.18
C ASP A 117 -7.42 9.81 -10.03
N TYR A 118 -6.55 9.57 -11.01
CA TYR A 118 -5.16 10.07 -10.99
C TYR A 118 -5.08 11.61 -11.03
N ASP A 119 -6.06 12.27 -11.61
CA ASP A 119 -6.08 13.75 -11.69
C ASP A 119 -6.30 14.34 -10.29
N LYS A 120 -7.24 13.79 -9.53
CA LYS A 120 -7.43 14.19 -8.14
C LYS A 120 -6.25 13.81 -7.27
N ALA A 121 -5.71 12.58 -7.41
CA ALA A 121 -4.52 12.16 -6.69
C ALA A 121 -3.36 13.15 -6.90
N MET A 122 -3.08 13.55 -8.14
CA MET A 122 -2.06 14.53 -8.49
C MET A 122 -2.32 15.90 -7.84
N SER A 123 -3.56 16.40 -7.88
CA SER A 123 -3.94 17.66 -7.24
C SER A 123 -3.73 17.62 -5.73
N ILE A 124 -4.11 16.53 -5.08
CA ILE A 124 -3.94 16.34 -3.63
C ILE A 124 -2.45 16.26 -3.26
N TYR A 125 -1.64 15.51 -4.00
CA TYR A 125 -0.20 15.44 -3.78
C TYR A 125 0.49 16.79 -3.99
N THR A 126 0.04 17.59 -4.97
CA THR A 126 0.57 18.95 -5.19
C THR A 126 0.32 19.84 -3.97
N ASN A 127 -0.88 19.77 -3.37
CA ASN A 127 -1.18 20.48 -2.12
C ASN A 127 -0.33 19.97 -0.95
N ALA A 128 -0.13 18.65 -0.83
CA ALA A 128 0.75 18.06 0.17
C ALA A 128 2.19 18.58 0.04
N LEU A 129 2.72 18.69 -1.19
CA LEU A 129 4.05 19.26 -1.45
C LEU A 129 4.14 20.73 -1.02
N GLU A 130 3.13 21.55 -1.35
CA GLU A 130 3.13 22.97 -0.98
C GLU A 130 3.26 23.17 0.54
N ILE A 131 2.47 22.41 1.31
CA ILE A 131 2.52 22.46 2.77
C ILE A 131 3.84 21.88 3.30
N GLY A 132 4.26 20.73 2.77
CA GLY A 132 5.44 20.00 3.21
C GLY A 132 6.74 20.76 2.95
N GLU A 133 6.92 21.33 1.78
CA GLU A 133 8.11 22.10 1.40
C GLU A 133 8.20 23.39 2.23
N LYS A 134 7.08 24.12 2.38
CA LYS A 134 7.00 25.32 3.23
C LYS A 134 7.42 25.05 4.66
N ASN A 135 7.09 23.88 5.20
CA ASN A 135 7.38 23.49 6.58
C ASN A 135 8.61 22.58 6.72
N LYS A 136 9.36 22.34 5.64
CA LYS A 136 10.58 21.52 5.63
C LYS A 136 10.37 20.09 6.15
N LEU A 137 9.23 19.49 5.83
CA LEU A 137 8.85 18.13 6.22
C LEU A 137 9.45 17.14 5.21
N TYR A 138 10.77 17.04 5.16
CA TYR A 138 11.48 16.36 4.07
C TYR A 138 11.07 14.90 3.88
N ASN A 139 10.85 14.12 4.95
CA ASN A 139 10.35 12.75 4.82
C ASN A 139 8.99 12.69 4.11
N LEU A 140 8.02 13.50 4.53
CA LEU A 140 6.69 13.53 3.94
C LEU A 140 6.71 14.05 2.50
N VAL A 141 7.58 15.03 2.21
CA VAL A 141 7.84 15.50 0.85
C VAL A 141 8.43 14.38 0.00
N GLY A 142 9.38 13.62 0.53
CA GLY A 142 9.96 12.45 -0.13
C GLY A 142 8.90 11.40 -0.48
N TYR A 143 8.06 11.00 0.48
CA TYR A 143 6.94 10.09 0.22
C TYR A 143 5.97 10.64 -0.82
N THR A 144 5.64 11.93 -0.76
CA THR A 144 4.74 12.56 -1.73
C THR A 144 5.33 12.49 -3.15
N TYR A 145 6.63 12.78 -3.32
CA TYR A 145 7.29 12.63 -4.61
C TYR A 145 7.34 11.18 -5.09
N SER A 146 7.54 10.21 -4.20
CA SER A 146 7.47 8.78 -4.56
C SER A 146 6.10 8.43 -5.11
N TYR A 147 5.00 8.83 -4.45
CA TYR A 147 3.64 8.56 -4.95
C TYR A 147 3.32 9.29 -6.25
N ILE A 148 3.84 10.50 -6.48
CA ILE A 148 3.74 11.17 -7.78
C ILE A 148 4.53 10.38 -8.85
N GLY A 149 5.71 9.85 -8.49
CA GLY A 149 6.48 8.95 -9.34
C GLY A 149 5.68 7.71 -9.75
N ASP A 150 4.95 7.12 -8.79
CA ASP A 150 4.06 5.99 -9.05
C ASP A 150 2.94 6.35 -10.03
N LEU A 151 2.32 7.54 -9.94
CA LEU A 151 1.31 7.98 -10.91
C LEU A 151 1.89 8.06 -12.31
N TYR A 152 3.10 8.60 -12.48
CA TYR A 152 3.78 8.65 -13.76
C TYR A 152 4.15 7.25 -14.29
N ARG A 153 4.60 6.35 -13.40
CA ARG A 153 4.89 4.95 -13.73
C ARG A 153 3.65 4.23 -14.27
N GLU A 154 2.50 4.39 -13.61
CA GLU A 154 1.22 3.80 -14.04
C GLU A 154 0.80 4.27 -15.44
N LYS A 155 1.20 5.47 -15.83
CA LYS A 155 0.98 6.03 -17.18
C LYS A 155 2.13 5.73 -18.14
N ALA A 156 3.08 4.88 -17.77
CA ALA A 156 4.30 4.57 -18.53
C ALA A 156 5.15 5.79 -18.89
N MET A 157 5.01 6.91 -18.16
CA MET A 157 5.80 8.14 -18.31
C MET A 157 7.10 8.01 -17.49
N ARG A 158 8.00 7.13 -17.96
CA ARG A 158 9.14 6.64 -17.18
C ARG A 158 10.16 7.72 -16.86
N THR A 159 10.43 8.63 -17.77
CA THR A 159 11.38 9.74 -17.56
C THR A 159 10.90 10.67 -16.44
N GLU A 160 9.61 10.96 -16.41
CA GLU A 160 8.97 11.79 -15.39
C GLU A 160 8.96 11.06 -14.04
N ALA A 161 8.68 9.74 -14.03
CA ALA A 161 8.74 8.91 -12.83
C ALA A 161 10.15 8.94 -12.22
N ILE A 162 11.20 8.73 -13.03
CA ILE A 162 12.60 8.78 -12.59
C ILE A 162 12.90 10.11 -11.89
N LYS A 163 12.52 11.24 -12.51
CA LYS A 163 12.75 12.56 -11.91
C LYS A 163 12.06 12.71 -10.54
N LYS A 164 10.86 12.14 -10.39
CA LYS A 164 10.13 12.22 -9.11
C LYS A 164 10.76 11.34 -8.04
N TYR A 165 11.19 10.14 -8.39
CA TYR A 165 11.93 9.29 -7.46
C TYR A 165 13.30 9.90 -7.08
N GLU A 166 13.97 10.61 -7.99
CA GLU A 166 15.19 11.37 -7.68
C GLU A 166 14.90 12.47 -6.64
N MET A 167 13.82 13.24 -6.82
CA MET A 167 13.40 14.26 -5.84
C MET A 167 13.03 13.62 -4.49
N ALA A 168 12.41 12.44 -4.50
CA ALA A 168 12.13 11.68 -3.29
C ALA A 168 13.43 11.28 -2.58
N ALA A 169 14.37 10.69 -3.31
CA ALA A 169 15.67 10.28 -2.80
C ALA A 169 16.44 11.45 -2.14
N ASP A 170 16.46 12.62 -2.79
CA ASP A 170 17.10 13.82 -2.25
C ASP A 170 16.47 14.29 -0.94
N ASN A 171 15.15 14.15 -0.79
CA ASN A 171 14.46 14.55 0.42
C ASN A 171 14.67 13.54 1.56
N PHE A 172 14.61 12.24 1.30
CA PHE A 172 14.94 11.22 2.29
C PHE A 172 16.37 11.34 2.81
N LYS A 173 17.31 11.68 1.92
CA LYS A 173 18.71 11.92 2.30
C LYS A 173 18.87 13.09 3.27
N LYS A 174 18.07 14.17 3.14
CA LYS A 174 18.11 15.32 4.08
C LYS A 174 17.70 14.95 5.49
N GLU A 175 16.85 13.94 5.67
CA GLU A 175 16.37 13.43 6.96
C GLU A 175 17.16 12.22 7.47
N ASN A 176 18.19 11.77 6.73
CA ASN A 176 18.92 10.53 7.01
C ASN A 176 18.00 9.29 7.04
N ASN A 177 16.88 9.31 6.31
CA ASN A 177 16.00 8.17 6.17
C ASN A 177 16.58 7.22 5.13
N THR A 178 17.47 6.36 5.58
CA THR A 178 18.28 5.47 4.74
C THR A 178 17.43 4.46 3.98
N ASP A 179 16.42 3.89 4.62
CA ASP A 179 15.57 2.86 4.03
C ASP A 179 14.67 3.43 2.93
N SER A 180 14.00 4.55 3.19
CA SER A 180 13.20 5.22 2.16
C SER A 180 14.05 5.77 1.02
N TYR A 181 15.29 6.22 1.30
CA TYR A 181 16.25 6.60 0.28
C TYR A 181 16.60 5.41 -0.63
N ALA A 182 16.89 4.25 -0.04
CA ALA A 182 17.17 3.03 -0.78
C ALA A 182 15.96 2.58 -1.62
N CYS A 183 14.74 2.69 -1.08
CA CYS A 183 13.50 2.41 -1.82
C CYS A 183 13.32 3.35 -3.04
N ALA A 184 13.59 4.64 -2.88
CA ALA A 184 13.53 5.58 -4.01
C ALA A 184 14.55 5.25 -5.10
N LEU A 185 15.77 4.85 -4.72
CA LEU A 185 16.79 4.37 -5.67
C LEU A 185 16.34 3.07 -6.37
N ARG A 186 15.73 2.14 -5.63
CA ARG A 186 15.13 0.91 -6.20
C ARG A 186 14.11 1.24 -7.29
N ASP A 187 13.22 2.19 -7.02
CA ASP A 187 12.15 2.56 -7.95
C ASP A 187 12.72 3.29 -9.19
N MET A 188 13.73 4.15 -9.01
CA MET A 188 14.51 4.72 -10.12
C MET A 188 15.18 3.63 -10.96
N GLY A 189 15.84 2.68 -10.33
CA GLY A 189 16.54 1.58 -11.01
C GLY A 189 15.57 0.72 -11.83
N ARG A 190 14.36 0.46 -11.31
CA ARG A 190 13.30 -0.25 -12.01
C ARG A 190 12.88 0.48 -13.28
N GLU A 191 12.69 1.79 -13.22
CA GLU A 191 12.30 2.59 -14.38
C GLU A 191 13.43 2.69 -15.41
N TYR A 192 14.70 2.81 -14.99
CA TYR A 192 15.85 2.75 -15.90
C TYR A 192 15.93 1.40 -16.64
N ALA A 193 15.63 0.29 -15.97
CA ALA A 193 15.60 -1.02 -16.61
C ALA A 193 14.53 -1.10 -17.71
N CYS A 194 13.42 -0.40 -17.55
CA CYS A 194 12.36 -0.33 -18.55
C CYS A 194 12.64 0.64 -19.69
N THR A 195 13.72 1.44 -19.63
CA THR A 195 14.17 2.36 -20.71
C THR A 195 15.41 1.89 -21.41
N ASP A 196 15.69 0.58 -21.41
CA ASP A 196 16.90 -0.06 -21.96
C ASP A 196 18.25 0.45 -21.38
N SER A 197 18.19 1.22 -20.30
CA SER A 197 19.35 1.76 -19.59
C SER A 197 19.85 0.81 -18.50
N ILE A 198 20.06 -0.45 -18.83
CA ILE A 198 20.33 -1.55 -17.88
C ILE A 198 21.58 -1.31 -17.04
N SER A 199 22.66 -0.80 -17.65
CA SER A 199 23.89 -0.53 -16.89
C SER A 199 23.63 0.49 -15.77
N ARG A 200 22.83 1.52 -16.05
CA ARG A 200 22.45 2.52 -15.06
C ARG A 200 21.49 1.96 -14.02
N ALA A 201 20.53 1.13 -14.44
CA ALA A 201 19.63 0.43 -13.54
C ALA A 201 20.40 -0.43 -12.52
N LEU A 202 21.33 -1.25 -12.99
CA LEU A 202 22.15 -2.10 -12.12
C LEU A 202 23.06 -1.29 -11.19
N GLU A 203 23.68 -0.21 -11.69
CA GLU A 203 24.50 0.68 -10.85
C GLU A 203 23.70 1.23 -9.66
N ILE A 204 22.50 1.80 -9.92
CA ILE A 204 21.63 2.39 -8.91
C ILE A 204 21.12 1.33 -7.93
N LEU A 205 20.71 0.17 -8.43
CA LEU A 205 20.18 -0.90 -7.60
C LEU A 205 21.26 -1.56 -6.72
N LEU A 206 22.48 -1.74 -7.22
CA LEU A 206 23.58 -2.24 -6.40
C LEU A 206 24.00 -1.23 -5.34
N MET A 207 23.92 0.08 -5.65
CA MET A 207 24.08 1.13 -4.64
C MET A 207 22.98 1.05 -3.58
N SER A 208 21.72 0.87 -3.98
CA SER A 208 20.58 0.67 -3.07
C SER A 208 20.77 -0.56 -2.17
N ASP A 209 21.18 -1.70 -2.72
CA ASP A 209 21.49 -2.95 -1.99
C ASP A 209 22.60 -2.71 -0.95
N SER A 210 23.68 -2.03 -1.33
CA SER A 210 24.78 -1.72 -0.41
C SER A 210 24.38 -0.79 0.74
N ILE A 211 23.49 0.18 0.49
CA ILE A 211 22.98 1.08 1.52
C ILE A 211 22.20 0.31 2.59
N THR A 212 21.47 -0.72 2.20
CA THR A 212 20.64 -1.51 3.12
C THR A 212 21.38 -2.67 3.80
N GLU A 213 22.69 -2.82 3.60
CA GLU A 213 23.46 -3.87 4.29
C GLU A 213 23.42 -3.76 5.82
N THR A 214 23.29 -2.54 6.34
CA THR A 214 23.19 -2.25 7.78
C THR A 214 21.77 -1.94 8.24
N SER A 215 20.78 -2.03 7.36
CA SER A 215 19.37 -1.81 7.72
C SER A 215 18.85 -2.95 8.60
N GLU A 216 18.08 -2.58 9.62
CA GLU A 216 17.34 -3.53 10.44
C GLU A 216 16.05 -4.00 9.74
N ASP A 217 15.58 -3.24 8.75
CA ASP A 217 14.40 -3.57 7.95
C ASP A 217 14.75 -4.55 6.83
N LYS A 218 14.56 -5.84 7.11
CA LYS A 218 14.80 -6.92 6.16
C LYS A 218 13.86 -6.90 4.96
N ASP A 219 12.68 -6.30 5.08
CA ASP A 219 11.70 -6.25 3.99
C ASP A 219 12.11 -5.22 2.94
N VAL A 220 12.65 -4.09 3.35
CA VAL A 220 13.26 -3.11 2.44
C VAL A 220 14.40 -3.78 1.65
N LYS A 221 15.32 -4.44 2.33
CA LYS A 221 16.43 -5.15 1.68
C LYS A 221 15.94 -6.23 0.72
N ALA A 222 15.01 -7.07 1.16
CA ALA A 222 14.42 -8.14 0.35
C ALA A 222 13.75 -7.59 -0.92
N SER A 223 13.08 -6.44 -0.86
CA SER A 223 12.44 -5.82 -2.01
C SER A 223 13.43 -5.32 -3.07
N ILE A 224 14.59 -4.84 -2.63
CA ILE A 224 15.68 -4.40 -3.50
C ILE A 224 16.35 -5.60 -4.16
N GLU A 225 16.65 -6.64 -3.38
CA GLU A 225 17.25 -7.89 -3.87
C GLU A 225 16.31 -8.60 -4.86
N ASN A 226 14.98 -8.62 -4.60
CA ASN A 226 13.99 -9.10 -5.55
C ASN A 226 14.03 -8.31 -6.86
N THR A 227 14.11 -6.99 -6.78
CA THR A 227 14.20 -6.14 -7.98
C THR A 227 15.48 -6.42 -8.78
N LEU A 228 16.63 -6.58 -8.12
CA LEU A 228 17.88 -6.98 -8.76
C LEU A 228 17.76 -8.35 -9.44
N GLY A 229 17.14 -9.31 -8.75
CA GLY A 229 16.86 -10.63 -9.30
C GLY A 229 16.06 -10.56 -10.59
N ASN A 230 14.97 -9.82 -10.60
CA ASN A 230 14.11 -9.64 -11.77
C ASN A 230 14.86 -9.03 -12.96
N ILE A 231 15.71 -8.01 -12.73
CA ILE A 231 16.50 -7.39 -13.80
C ILE A 231 17.54 -8.38 -14.34
N TYR A 232 18.15 -9.19 -13.48
CA TYR A 232 19.07 -10.24 -13.96
C TYR A 232 18.34 -11.32 -14.77
N VAL A 233 17.07 -11.67 -14.44
CA VAL A 233 16.23 -12.56 -15.27
C VAL A 233 16.00 -11.97 -16.66
N MET A 234 15.62 -10.69 -16.75
CA MET A 234 15.40 -10.00 -18.04
C MET A 234 16.64 -10.05 -18.95
N HIS A 235 17.83 -10.21 -18.37
CA HIS A 235 19.09 -10.33 -19.11
C HIS A 235 19.67 -11.75 -19.18
N ASN A 236 18.87 -12.76 -18.91
CA ASN A 236 19.23 -14.18 -18.94
C ASN A 236 20.43 -14.53 -18.03
N LYS A 237 20.71 -13.71 -16.99
CA LYS A 237 21.76 -13.95 -15.99
C LYS A 237 21.18 -14.73 -14.81
N TYR A 238 20.68 -15.92 -15.07
CA TYR A 238 19.89 -16.72 -14.13
C TYR A 238 20.62 -17.06 -12.83
N ASP A 239 21.94 -17.34 -12.87
CA ASP A 239 22.71 -17.61 -11.65
C ASP A 239 22.75 -16.40 -10.70
N LYS A 240 22.91 -15.20 -11.25
CA LYS A 240 22.88 -13.98 -10.45
C LYS A 240 21.46 -13.71 -9.92
N ALA A 241 20.45 -13.86 -10.74
CA ALA A 241 19.06 -13.71 -10.34
C ALA A 241 18.72 -14.66 -9.18
N LYS A 242 19.08 -15.93 -9.30
CA LYS A 242 18.88 -16.95 -8.27
C LYS A 242 19.50 -16.53 -6.94
N LYS A 243 20.75 -16.03 -6.96
CA LYS A 243 21.43 -15.57 -5.75
C LYS A 243 20.65 -14.46 -5.03
N PHE A 244 20.16 -13.48 -5.78
CA PHE A 244 19.41 -12.36 -5.21
C PHE A 244 18.03 -12.78 -4.69
N PHE A 245 17.31 -13.62 -5.41
CA PHE A 245 16.02 -14.11 -4.92
C PHE A 245 16.15 -14.97 -3.64
N TYR A 246 17.22 -15.76 -3.50
CA TYR A 246 17.46 -16.48 -2.25
C TYR A 246 17.77 -15.56 -1.07
N LYS A 247 18.54 -14.49 -1.29
CA LYS A 247 18.76 -13.47 -0.26
C LYS A 247 17.43 -12.79 0.14
N ALA A 248 16.61 -12.43 -0.85
CA ALA A 248 15.30 -11.80 -0.61
C ALA A 248 14.34 -12.66 0.21
N LEU A 249 14.57 -13.98 0.37
CA LEU A 249 13.79 -14.84 1.28
C LEU A 249 14.09 -14.58 2.78
N GLU A 250 15.05 -13.74 3.12
CA GLU A 250 15.30 -13.32 4.50
C GLU A 250 14.24 -12.32 5.01
N GLY A 251 13.52 -11.64 4.13
CA GLY A 251 12.39 -10.79 4.46
C GLY A 251 11.19 -11.58 4.98
N ARG A 252 10.24 -10.87 5.61
CA ARG A 252 8.98 -11.45 6.14
C ARG A 252 8.09 -11.92 5.00
N GLU A 253 7.93 -11.09 3.97
CA GLU A 253 7.11 -11.36 2.79
C GLU A 253 7.83 -12.31 1.81
N LYS A 254 7.64 -13.60 2.00
CA LYS A 254 8.34 -14.65 1.24
C LYS A 254 7.68 -15.02 -0.07
N MET A 255 6.35 -14.86 -0.16
CA MET A 255 5.58 -15.32 -1.32
C MET A 255 6.01 -14.68 -2.65
N PRO A 256 6.19 -13.34 -2.76
CA PRO A 256 6.68 -12.73 -3.99
C PRO A 256 8.04 -13.30 -4.44
N ASN A 257 8.93 -13.60 -3.47
CA ASN A 257 10.26 -14.14 -3.74
C ASN A 257 10.22 -15.61 -4.17
N TYR A 258 9.35 -16.43 -3.59
CA TYR A 258 9.11 -17.80 -4.08
C TYR A 258 8.55 -17.79 -5.50
N MET A 259 7.60 -16.92 -5.81
CA MET A 259 7.01 -16.81 -7.16
C MET A 259 8.06 -16.36 -8.19
N ALA A 260 8.95 -15.42 -7.82
CA ALA A 260 10.07 -15.00 -8.65
C ALA A 260 11.06 -16.15 -8.91
N LEU A 261 11.39 -16.95 -7.90
CA LEU A 261 12.24 -18.14 -8.05
C LEU A 261 11.57 -19.20 -8.93
N ILE A 262 10.29 -19.46 -8.78
CA ILE A 262 9.54 -20.40 -9.62
C ILE A 262 9.57 -19.92 -11.07
N SER A 263 9.30 -18.64 -11.31
CA SER A 263 9.37 -18.04 -12.64
C SER A 263 10.77 -18.12 -13.24
N LEU A 264 11.82 -17.93 -12.43
CA LEU A 264 13.21 -18.12 -12.83
C LEU A 264 13.49 -19.56 -13.26
N TYR A 265 13.01 -20.55 -12.48
CA TYR A 265 13.19 -21.96 -12.83
C TYR A 265 12.44 -22.34 -14.11
N ILE A 266 11.27 -21.76 -14.36
CA ILE A 266 10.54 -21.94 -15.63
C ILE A 266 11.36 -21.33 -16.79
N ALA A 267 11.84 -20.10 -16.64
CA ALA A 267 12.63 -19.41 -17.65
C ALA A 267 13.96 -20.10 -17.98
N SER A 268 14.56 -20.81 -17.00
CA SER A 268 15.80 -21.58 -17.16
C SER A 268 15.56 -23.06 -17.52
N ASP A 269 14.34 -23.43 -17.91
CA ASP A 269 13.94 -24.81 -18.24
C ASP A 269 14.16 -25.83 -17.10
N SER A 270 14.20 -25.34 -15.86
CA SER A 270 14.41 -26.14 -14.65
C SER A 270 13.06 -26.55 -14.02
N LEU A 271 12.19 -27.18 -14.83
CA LEU A 271 10.77 -27.39 -14.50
C LEU A 271 10.54 -28.27 -13.27
N ASN A 272 11.46 -29.20 -12.95
CA ASN A 272 11.35 -30.04 -11.75
C ASN A 272 11.49 -29.19 -10.48
N GLN A 273 12.49 -28.28 -10.45
CA GLN A 273 12.68 -27.36 -9.34
C GLN A 273 11.52 -26.38 -9.20
N ALA A 274 10.98 -25.89 -10.33
CA ALA A 274 9.79 -25.04 -10.33
C ALA A 274 8.60 -25.73 -9.66
N LYS A 275 8.31 -26.99 -10.03
CA LYS A 275 7.25 -27.81 -9.44
C LYS A 275 7.46 -28.07 -7.96
N GLU A 276 8.65 -28.48 -7.58
CA GLU A 276 8.99 -28.77 -6.19
C GLU A 276 8.78 -27.55 -5.30
N LEU A 277 9.20 -26.38 -5.77
CA LEU A 277 9.03 -25.14 -5.02
C LEU A 277 7.56 -24.70 -4.99
N LEU A 278 6.84 -24.83 -6.11
CA LEU A 278 5.42 -24.47 -6.20
C LEU A 278 4.54 -25.33 -5.27
N GLN A 279 4.91 -26.61 -5.03
CA GLN A 279 4.21 -27.49 -4.09
C GLN A 279 4.47 -27.13 -2.62
N LYS A 280 5.55 -26.41 -2.31
CA LYS A 280 5.92 -26.02 -0.95
C LYS A 280 5.25 -24.74 -0.47
N ILE A 281 4.72 -23.92 -1.38
CA ILE A 281 4.03 -22.68 -1.03
C ILE A 281 2.54 -22.92 -0.74
N PRO A 282 1.89 -22.11 0.12
CA PRO A 282 0.46 -22.19 0.37
C PRO A 282 -0.34 -22.06 -0.93
N GLN A 283 -1.27 -22.99 -1.18
CA GLN A 283 -2.05 -23.05 -2.42
C GLN A 283 -3.37 -22.27 -2.33
N ASP A 284 -3.86 -22.04 -1.10
CA ASP A 284 -5.21 -21.54 -0.85
C ASP A 284 -5.20 -20.06 -0.38
N ASP A 285 -4.06 -19.37 -0.51
CA ASP A 285 -3.99 -17.94 -0.20
C ASP A 285 -4.72 -17.14 -1.29
N PRO A 286 -5.83 -16.46 -0.96
CA PRO A 286 -6.64 -15.74 -1.94
C PRO A 286 -5.85 -14.68 -2.71
N THR A 287 -4.83 -14.08 -2.06
CA THR A 287 -3.99 -13.02 -2.63
C THR A 287 -3.15 -13.55 -3.80
N TYR A 288 -2.72 -14.82 -3.72
CA TYR A 288 -1.77 -15.39 -4.66
C TYR A 288 -2.36 -16.50 -5.53
N THR A 289 -3.59 -16.93 -5.29
CA THR A 289 -4.22 -18.06 -5.97
C THR A 289 -4.18 -17.92 -7.50
N TYR A 290 -4.53 -16.76 -8.05
CA TYR A 290 -4.49 -16.53 -9.50
C TYR A 290 -3.07 -16.64 -10.07
N SER A 291 -2.08 -16.09 -9.37
CA SER A 291 -0.68 -16.16 -9.78
C SER A 291 -0.14 -17.60 -9.74
N ILE A 292 -0.53 -18.37 -8.72
CA ILE A 292 -0.19 -19.81 -8.61
C ILE A 292 -0.76 -20.59 -9.79
N LYS A 293 -2.03 -20.35 -10.17
CA LYS A 293 -2.64 -20.97 -11.36
C LYS A 293 -1.90 -20.63 -12.65
N TYR A 294 -1.46 -19.38 -12.78
CA TYR A 294 -0.67 -18.94 -13.92
C TYR A 294 0.71 -19.63 -13.97
N LEU A 295 1.36 -19.85 -12.84
CA LEU A 295 2.62 -20.60 -12.78
C LEU A 295 2.46 -22.06 -13.18
N TYR A 296 1.39 -22.74 -12.73
CA TYR A 296 1.06 -24.10 -13.20
C TYR A 296 0.81 -24.13 -14.72
N TYR A 297 0.06 -23.17 -15.25
CA TYR A 297 -0.14 -23.02 -16.68
C TYR A 297 1.21 -22.95 -17.43
N GLN A 298 2.12 -22.08 -16.98
CA GLN A 298 3.43 -21.93 -17.61
C GLN A 298 4.26 -23.22 -17.57
N ILE A 299 4.28 -23.93 -16.45
CA ILE A 299 4.99 -25.20 -16.28
C ILE A 299 4.43 -26.24 -17.25
N TYR A 300 3.11 -26.47 -17.27
CA TYR A 300 2.50 -27.49 -18.14
C TYR A 300 2.63 -27.14 -19.62
N LYS A 301 2.57 -25.86 -19.97
CA LYS A 301 2.84 -25.38 -21.34
C LYS A 301 4.27 -25.70 -21.76
N SER A 302 5.27 -25.46 -20.90
CA SER A 302 6.67 -25.77 -21.16
C SER A 302 6.91 -27.28 -21.29
N GLU A 303 6.17 -28.10 -20.53
CA GLU A 303 6.17 -29.57 -20.66
C GLU A 303 5.39 -30.10 -21.87
N LYS A 304 4.78 -29.22 -22.69
CA LYS A 304 3.90 -29.56 -23.81
C LYS A 304 2.67 -30.39 -23.42
N LYS A 305 2.24 -30.31 -22.16
CA LYS A 305 1.02 -30.93 -21.63
C LYS A 305 -0.15 -29.95 -21.77
N TYR A 306 -0.58 -29.76 -23.02
CA TYR A 306 -1.48 -28.67 -23.39
C TYR A 306 -2.87 -28.77 -22.76
N GLU A 307 -3.41 -29.95 -22.54
CA GLU A 307 -4.71 -30.16 -21.90
C GLU A 307 -4.68 -29.65 -20.44
N GLN A 308 -3.65 -30.03 -19.68
CA GLN A 308 -3.45 -29.57 -18.31
C GLN A 308 -3.16 -28.05 -18.28
N ALA A 309 -2.36 -27.56 -19.22
CA ALA A 309 -2.08 -26.13 -19.34
C ALA A 309 -3.37 -25.34 -19.57
N LEU A 310 -4.28 -25.82 -20.45
CA LEU A 310 -5.55 -25.17 -20.71
C LEU A 310 -6.42 -25.10 -19.46
N THR A 311 -6.54 -26.18 -18.70
CA THR A 311 -7.30 -26.21 -17.45
C THR A 311 -6.82 -25.13 -16.46
N TYR A 312 -5.51 -25.02 -16.28
CA TYR A 312 -4.95 -23.99 -15.37
C TYR A 312 -5.11 -22.56 -15.92
N LEU A 313 -5.10 -22.38 -17.24
CA LEU A 313 -5.35 -21.08 -17.86
C LEU A 313 -6.82 -20.67 -17.70
N GLU A 314 -7.76 -21.59 -17.83
CA GLU A 314 -9.19 -21.36 -17.57
C GLU A 314 -9.43 -21.00 -16.09
N ASP A 315 -8.83 -21.72 -15.16
CA ASP A 315 -8.87 -21.38 -13.74
C ASP A 315 -8.37 -19.97 -13.49
N TYR A 316 -7.20 -19.63 -14.05
CA TYR A 316 -6.58 -18.30 -13.92
C TYR A 316 -7.50 -17.20 -14.45
N THR A 317 -8.07 -17.38 -15.65
CA THR A 317 -8.96 -16.37 -16.27
C THR A 317 -10.26 -16.20 -15.49
N ASN A 318 -10.85 -17.28 -14.99
CA ASN A 318 -12.07 -17.23 -14.18
C ASN A 318 -11.86 -16.46 -12.88
N ILE A 319 -10.72 -16.66 -12.21
CA ILE A 319 -10.38 -15.92 -10.98
C ILE A 319 -10.13 -14.44 -11.32
N LEU A 320 -9.44 -14.15 -12.41
CA LEU A 320 -9.16 -12.78 -12.85
C LEU A 320 -10.46 -12.02 -13.16
N ASP A 321 -11.39 -12.64 -13.90
CA ASP A 321 -12.70 -12.07 -14.21
C ASP A 321 -13.50 -11.79 -12.94
N SER A 322 -13.53 -12.74 -12.00
CA SER A 322 -14.19 -12.56 -10.70
C SER A 322 -13.59 -11.38 -9.91
N THR A 323 -12.28 -11.23 -9.92
CA THR A 323 -11.59 -10.12 -9.25
C THR A 323 -11.92 -8.78 -9.90
N VAL A 324 -11.95 -8.71 -11.22
CA VAL A 324 -12.36 -7.51 -11.96
C VAL A 324 -13.81 -7.13 -11.65
N TYR A 325 -14.72 -8.12 -11.62
CA TYR A 325 -16.13 -7.90 -11.25
C TYR A 325 -16.27 -7.36 -9.82
N SER A 326 -15.57 -7.94 -8.86
CA SER A 326 -15.56 -7.48 -7.47
C SER A 326 -15.05 -6.05 -7.34
N ASN A 327 -13.99 -5.71 -8.04
CA ASN A 327 -13.42 -4.36 -8.06
C ASN A 327 -14.41 -3.34 -8.66
N ILE A 328 -15.12 -3.70 -9.73
CA ILE A 328 -16.17 -2.85 -10.34
C ILE A 328 -17.31 -2.64 -9.35
N GLN A 329 -17.79 -3.69 -8.68
CA GLN A 329 -18.85 -3.59 -7.66
C GLN A 329 -18.43 -2.67 -6.51
N SER A 330 -17.22 -2.83 -6.00
CA SER A 330 -16.68 -1.97 -4.94
C SER A 330 -16.62 -0.50 -5.38
N LYS A 331 -16.21 -0.22 -6.62
CA LYS A 331 -16.23 1.14 -7.18
C LYS A 331 -17.64 1.72 -7.27
N ILE A 332 -18.62 0.92 -7.70
CA ILE A 332 -20.02 1.36 -7.77
C ILE A 332 -20.55 1.71 -6.36
N LEU A 333 -20.30 0.84 -5.38
CA LEU A 333 -20.70 1.07 -3.99
C LEU A 333 -20.04 2.34 -3.42
N ASN A 334 -18.77 2.56 -3.70
CA ASN A 334 -18.06 3.78 -3.27
C ASN A 334 -18.68 5.05 -3.89
N ILE A 335 -19.07 5.00 -5.16
CA ILE A 335 -19.77 6.11 -5.85
C ILE A 335 -21.15 6.36 -5.20
N GLU A 336 -21.89 5.30 -4.93
CA GLU A 336 -23.20 5.38 -4.28
C GLU A 336 -23.11 5.97 -2.86
N HIS A 337 -22.15 5.51 -2.04
CA HIS A 337 -21.88 6.08 -0.72
C HIS A 337 -21.50 7.56 -0.80
N LYS A 338 -20.65 7.92 -1.74
CA LYS A 338 -20.26 9.32 -1.99
C LYS A 338 -21.47 10.19 -2.37
N TYR A 339 -22.34 9.68 -3.25
CA TYR A 339 -23.57 10.37 -3.64
C TYR A 339 -24.52 10.58 -2.44
N ASN A 340 -24.73 9.55 -1.63
CA ASN A 340 -25.59 9.62 -0.46
C ASN A 340 -25.04 10.58 0.58
N HIS A 341 -23.74 10.61 0.82
CA HIS A 341 -23.08 11.55 1.72
C HIS A 341 -23.26 13.00 1.25
N LEU A 342 -23.08 13.26 -0.06
CA LEU A 342 -23.26 14.58 -0.65
C LEU A 342 -24.74 15.05 -0.61
N LYS A 343 -25.70 14.12 -0.65
CA LYS A 343 -27.11 14.42 -0.51
C LYS A 343 -27.45 14.82 0.92
N ILE A 344 -26.99 14.07 1.91
CA ILE A 344 -27.21 14.37 3.34
C ILE A 344 -26.57 15.71 3.70
N SER A 345 -25.35 16.01 3.21
CA SER A 345 -24.66 17.27 3.50
C SER A 345 -25.31 18.51 2.84
N LYS A 346 -26.24 18.33 1.89
CA LYS A 346 -26.99 19.43 1.26
C LYS A 346 -28.36 19.63 1.90
N GLU A 347 -28.82 18.65 2.71
CA GLU A 347 -30.13 18.74 3.42
C GLU A 347 -29.98 19.26 4.86
N ILE A 348 -28.73 19.46 5.32
CA ILE A 348 -28.36 20.13 6.59
C ILE A 348 -27.94 21.58 6.30
#